data_61f30f201c136b6df09afff01b5ddf8f
#
_entry.id   61f30f201c136b6df09afff01b5ddf8f
#
_cell.length_a   1.000
_cell.length_b   1.000
_cell.length_c   1.000
_cell.angle_alpha   90.00
_cell.angle_beta   90.00
_cell.angle_gamma   90.00
#
_symmetry.space_group_name_H-M   'P 1'
#
loop_
_entity.id
_entity.type
_entity.pdbx_description
1 polymer ?
#
loop_
_entity_poly.entity_id
_entity_poly.type
_entity_poly.pdbx_seq_one_letter_code
_entity_poly.pdbx_strand_id
1 'polypeptide(L)'
;NMKSINGLENFPFVDYTQGTSQTFDNFVLKHNRHRQINWLVGDFQYHRCISKFAEYQEITTIHPDFMYGKDMHALIISAPFSDYGCMHPDFEILMDICMDFNIPVCLDLAYWGIAKNVHLDLDKYPCIKEVTCSLSKPFHTLENHRVGVRFTREYADDGISMLNEVDMQNKYSMSLGLHYMKNFSPDYMWEKYGDTHYTVCTELDIFVTDTVIFGISQDDKDKEFNRGIDNNNRICISQYLKHRIRYDS
;
A
#
# COMPACT_ATOMS: atom_id res chain seq x y z
N ASN A 1 -8.31 16.83 8.89
CA ASN A 1 -7.95 15.81 7.92
C ASN A 1 -8.01 14.45 8.60
N MET A 2 -8.65 13.50 7.95
CA MET A 2 -8.77 12.12 8.47
C MET A 2 -7.45 11.36 8.40
N LYS A 3 -6.47 11.87 7.64
CA LYS A 3 -5.13 11.30 7.45
C LYS A 3 -4.13 12.37 7.00
N SER A 4 -2.84 12.09 7.14
CA SER A 4 -1.78 13.02 6.72
C SER A 4 -0.49 12.28 6.34
N ILE A 5 0.28 12.92 5.46
CA ILE A 5 1.67 12.53 5.16
C ILE A 5 2.50 13.79 5.23
N ASN A 6 3.50 13.80 6.11
CA ASN A 6 4.51 14.83 6.22
C ASN A 6 5.83 14.32 5.65
N GLY A 7 6.68 15.20 5.16
CA GLY A 7 8.02 14.86 4.65
C GLY A 7 8.02 14.31 3.21
N LEU A 8 6.90 14.35 2.49
CA LEU A 8 6.86 13.91 1.08
C LEU A 8 7.65 14.85 0.16
N GLU A 9 7.84 16.11 0.55
CA GLU A 9 8.70 17.11 -0.11
C GLU A 9 10.17 16.69 -0.18
N ASN A 10 10.60 15.78 0.69
CA ASN A 10 11.95 15.20 0.69
C ASN A 10 12.11 14.02 -0.28
N PHE A 11 11.10 13.80 -1.13
CA PHE A 11 11.12 12.86 -2.25
C PHE A 11 10.96 13.63 -3.56
N PRO A 12 12.02 14.32 -4.03
CA PRO A 12 11.94 15.28 -5.12
C PRO A 12 11.68 14.65 -6.50
N PHE A 13 11.93 13.35 -6.64
CA PHE A 13 11.73 12.63 -7.90
C PHE A 13 10.36 11.98 -7.90
N VAL A 14 9.51 12.39 -8.84
CA VAL A 14 8.12 11.97 -8.94
C VAL A 14 7.86 11.39 -10.31
N ASP A 15 7.54 10.11 -10.36
CA ASP A 15 7.31 9.37 -11.59
C ASP A 15 5.87 8.87 -11.66
N TYR A 16 5.24 8.99 -12.83
CA TYR A 16 4.02 8.24 -13.14
C TYR A 16 4.35 6.74 -13.27
N THR A 17 3.47 5.90 -12.73
CA THR A 17 3.58 4.44 -12.82
C THR A 17 2.26 3.79 -13.25
N GLN A 18 2.34 2.57 -13.75
CA GLN A 18 1.17 1.76 -14.07
C GLN A 18 0.63 1.04 -12.82
N GLY A 19 0.33 1.82 -11.78
CA GLY A 19 -0.04 1.33 -10.46
C GLY A 19 1.19 0.97 -9.61
N THR A 20 0.97 0.66 -8.33
CA THR A 20 2.05 0.37 -7.37
C THR A 20 2.86 -0.88 -7.74
N SER A 21 2.26 -1.86 -8.44
CA SER A 21 2.96 -3.08 -8.85
C SER A 21 4.20 -2.80 -9.71
N GLN A 22 4.17 -1.79 -10.58
CA GLN A 22 5.36 -1.43 -11.37
C GLN A 22 6.50 -0.91 -10.46
N THR A 23 6.18 -0.18 -9.41
CA THR A 23 7.18 0.24 -8.41
C THR A 23 7.79 -0.97 -7.71
N PHE A 24 6.97 -1.94 -7.29
CA PHE A 24 7.46 -3.16 -6.64
C PHE A 24 8.39 -3.96 -7.54
N ASP A 25 8.02 -4.15 -8.83
CA ASP A 25 8.87 -4.85 -9.79
C ASP A 25 10.24 -4.18 -9.90
N ASN A 26 10.28 -2.85 -9.99
CA ASN A 26 11.55 -2.12 -10.09
C ASN A 26 12.33 -2.13 -8.77
N PHE A 27 11.66 -2.00 -7.62
CA PHE A 27 12.31 -2.11 -6.31
C PHE A 27 12.95 -3.48 -6.12
N VAL A 28 12.24 -4.56 -6.47
CA VAL A 28 12.78 -5.92 -6.44
C VAL A 28 13.97 -6.06 -7.39
N LEU A 29 13.87 -5.62 -8.64
CA LEU A 29 14.95 -5.67 -9.61
C LEU A 29 16.21 -4.90 -9.14
N LYS A 30 16.03 -3.76 -8.50
CA LYS A 30 17.11 -2.93 -7.95
C LYS A 30 17.87 -3.62 -6.83
N HIS A 31 17.15 -4.35 -5.96
CA HIS A 31 17.72 -4.86 -4.71
C HIS A 31 18.03 -6.37 -4.74
N ASN A 32 17.38 -7.19 -5.58
CA ASN A 32 17.46 -8.64 -5.55
C ASN A 32 18.86 -9.25 -5.78
N ARG A 33 19.79 -8.50 -6.35
CA ARG A 33 21.17 -9.00 -6.59
C ARG A 33 22.03 -9.01 -5.35
N HIS A 34 21.69 -8.16 -4.38
CA HIS A 34 22.53 -7.89 -3.22
C HIS A 34 21.76 -7.95 -1.90
N ARG A 35 20.42 -8.09 -1.98
CA ARG A 35 19.53 -8.03 -0.80
C ARG A 35 18.42 -9.05 -0.93
N GLN A 36 18.08 -9.67 0.19
CA GLN A 36 16.87 -10.46 0.32
C GLN A 36 15.67 -9.50 0.41
N ILE A 37 14.65 -9.77 -0.39
CA ILE A 37 13.42 -8.98 -0.38
C ILE A 37 12.50 -9.52 0.71
N ASN A 38 11.98 -8.66 1.56
CA ASN A 38 11.12 -9.03 2.67
C ASN A 38 9.79 -8.30 2.63
N TRP A 39 8.75 -8.96 3.11
CA TRP A 39 7.45 -8.37 3.42
C TRP A 39 6.78 -9.13 4.56
N LEU A 40 5.79 -8.51 5.21
CA LEU A 40 5.08 -9.14 6.32
C LEU A 40 4.00 -10.10 5.80
N VAL A 41 3.78 -11.20 6.52
CA VAL A 41 2.62 -12.08 6.31
C VAL A 41 1.34 -11.25 6.36
N GLY A 42 0.43 -11.49 5.41
CA GLY A 42 -0.81 -10.70 5.29
C GLY A 42 -0.70 -9.46 4.39
N ASP A 43 0.51 -9.05 3.99
CA ASP A 43 0.67 -7.95 3.05
C ASP A 43 0.23 -8.34 1.62
N PHE A 44 0.41 -7.45 0.66
CA PHE A 44 -0.12 -7.62 -0.68
C PHE A 44 0.46 -8.86 -1.38
N GLN A 45 -0.42 -9.82 -1.71
CA GLN A 45 -0.03 -11.13 -2.26
C GLN A 45 0.76 -11.06 -3.58
N TYR A 46 0.74 -9.92 -4.28
CA TYR A 46 1.55 -9.71 -5.48
C TYR A 46 3.05 -9.90 -5.22
N HIS A 47 3.53 -9.61 -4.01
CA HIS A 47 4.93 -9.81 -3.63
C HIS A 47 5.38 -11.25 -3.82
N ARG A 48 4.51 -12.22 -3.55
CA ARG A 48 4.79 -13.65 -3.81
C ARG A 48 4.97 -13.98 -5.30
N CYS A 49 4.36 -13.19 -6.19
CA CYS A 49 4.48 -13.41 -7.63
C CYS A 49 5.81 -12.90 -8.16
N ILE A 50 6.20 -11.67 -7.79
CA ILE A 50 7.46 -11.05 -8.23
C ILE A 50 8.67 -11.70 -7.60
N SER A 51 8.53 -12.26 -6.40
CA SER A 51 9.62 -12.90 -5.67
C SER A 51 10.10 -14.23 -6.26
N LYS A 52 9.38 -14.82 -7.21
CA LYS A 52 9.82 -16.04 -7.91
C LYS A 52 11.16 -15.87 -8.62
N PHE A 53 11.61 -14.65 -8.84
CA PHE A 53 12.86 -14.30 -9.51
C PHE A 53 13.89 -13.65 -8.58
N ALA A 54 13.63 -13.66 -7.27
CA ALA A 54 14.47 -13.05 -6.25
C ALA A 54 14.57 -13.95 -5.02
N GLU A 55 15.62 -13.78 -4.22
CA GLU A 55 15.61 -14.30 -2.86
C GLU A 55 14.63 -13.46 -2.02
N TYR A 56 13.69 -14.11 -1.36
CA TYR A 56 12.66 -13.42 -0.60
C TYR A 56 12.36 -14.14 0.71
N GLN A 57 11.81 -13.39 1.64
CA GLN A 57 11.28 -13.92 2.88
C GLN A 57 9.96 -13.23 3.24
N GLU A 58 8.95 -14.02 3.53
CA GLU A 58 7.72 -13.59 4.16
C GLU A 58 7.90 -13.72 5.68
N ILE A 59 7.86 -12.60 6.40
CA ILE A 59 8.12 -12.56 7.84
C ILE A 59 6.81 -12.49 8.62
N THR A 60 6.69 -13.35 9.64
CA THR A 60 5.52 -13.40 10.53
C THR A 60 5.64 -12.44 11.70
N THR A 61 6.87 -12.25 12.18
CA THR A 61 7.19 -11.37 13.31
C THR A 61 8.54 -10.72 13.06
N ILE A 62 8.69 -9.52 13.59
CA ILE A 62 9.95 -8.80 13.55
C ILE A 62 10.75 -9.24 14.77
N HIS A 63 11.72 -10.12 14.56
CA HIS A 63 12.68 -10.50 15.59
C HIS A 63 14.05 -9.90 15.25
N PRO A 64 14.76 -9.27 16.21
CA PRO A 64 16.10 -8.72 15.96
C PRO A 64 17.08 -9.74 15.37
N ASP A 65 16.95 -11.02 15.75
CA ASP A 65 17.79 -12.11 15.22
C ASP A 65 17.58 -12.34 13.71
N PHE A 66 16.44 -11.91 13.17
CA PHE A 66 16.15 -11.99 11.75
C PHE A 66 17.08 -11.11 10.91
N MET A 67 17.63 -10.05 11.51
CA MET A 67 18.46 -9.04 10.87
C MET A 67 19.97 -9.32 10.92
N TYR A 68 20.39 -10.53 11.26
CA TYR A 68 21.80 -10.93 11.18
C TYR A 68 22.24 -10.99 9.70
N GLY A 69 22.99 -9.96 9.27
CA GLY A 69 23.48 -9.82 7.92
C GLY A 69 23.15 -8.45 7.34
N LYS A 70 23.59 -7.43 8.03
CA LYS A 70 23.18 -6.02 8.04
C LYS A 70 22.83 -5.34 6.71
N ASP A 71 23.51 -5.64 5.63
CA ASP A 71 23.32 -4.97 4.34
C ASP A 71 22.57 -5.83 3.31
N MET A 72 21.96 -6.94 3.78
CA MET A 72 21.43 -7.98 2.90
C MET A 72 19.90 -7.98 2.78
N HIS A 73 19.20 -7.00 3.37
CA HIS A 73 17.74 -6.97 3.38
C HIS A 73 17.19 -5.71 2.70
N ALA A 74 16.04 -5.83 2.06
CA ALA A 74 15.19 -4.74 1.60
C ALA A 74 13.73 -5.08 1.98
N LEU A 75 12.93 -4.08 2.33
CA LEU A 75 11.57 -4.28 2.82
C LEU A 75 10.55 -3.59 1.91
N ILE A 76 9.44 -4.29 1.65
CA ILE A 76 8.21 -3.69 1.10
C ILE A 76 7.14 -3.80 2.18
N ILE A 77 6.47 -2.70 2.50
CA ILE A 77 5.41 -2.66 3.52
C ILE A 77 4.29 -1.72 3.09
N SER A 78 3.03 -2.14 3.32
CA SER A 78 1.87 -1.29 3.06
C SER A 78 1.42 -0.48 4.28
N ALA A 79 0.96 0.75 4.04
CA ALA A 79 0.35 1.63 5.03
C ALA A 79 -0.89 2.35 4.45
N PRO A 80 -2.12 2.02 4.91
CA PRO A 80 -2.43 1.02 5.92
C PRO A 80 -2.03 -0.39 5.50
N PHE A 81 -1.79 -1.25 6.49
CA PHE A 81 -1.39 -2.63 6.25
C PHE A 81 -2.49 -3.42 5.56
N SER A 82 -2.10 -4.19 4.54
CA SER A 82 -3.05 -4.80 3.59
C SER A 82 -4.05 -5.74 4.25
N ASP A 83 -3.65 -6.48 5.29
CA ASP A 83 -4.53 -7.43 5.96
C ASP A 83 -5.38 -6.79 7.07
N TYR A 84 -4.81 -5.89 7.85
CA TYR A 84 -5.52 -5.25 8.97
C TYR A 84 -6.45 -4.11 8.51
N GLY A 85 -6.12 -3.44 7.40
CA GLY A 85 -6.83 -2.25 6.95
C GLY A 85 -6.66 -1.03 7.84
N CYS A 86 -5.70 -1.08 8.77
CA CYS A 86 -5.19 0.01 9.61
C CYS A 86 -3.66 -0.03 9.61
N MET A 87 -2.99 0.86 10.32
CA MET A 87 -1.53 0.77 10.48
C MET A 87 -1.15 -0.55 11.14
N HIS A 88 -0.04 -1.16 10.65
CA HIS A 88 0.51 -2.33 11.32
C HIS A 88 0.94 -1.96 12.74
N PRO A 89 0.59 -2.74 13.79
CA PRO A 89 0.93 -2.39 15.18
C PRO A 89 2.42 -2.21 15.41
N ASP A 90 3.26 -2.99 14.72
CA ASP A 90 4.72 -2.93 14.85
C ASP A 90 5.39 -2.01 13.80
N PHE A 91 4.63 -1.14 13.12
CA PHE A 91 5.18 -0.32 12.04
C PHE A 91 6.38 0.53 12.50
N GLU A 92 6.27 1.21 13.63
CA GLU A 92 7.34 2.06 14.15
C GLU A 92 8.58 1.25 14.53
N ILE A 93 8.40 0.13 15.24
CA ILE A 93 9.50 -0.77 15.60
C ILE A 93 10.22 -1.28 14.35
N LEU A 94 9.45 -1.64 13.31
CA LEU A 94 10.01 -2.11 12.05
C LEU A 94 10.83 -1.02 11.36
N MET A 95 10.34 0.22 11.36
CA MET A 95 11.08 1.35 10.78
C MET A 95 12.36 1.64 11.54
N ASP A 96 12.33 1.58 12.88
CA ASP A 96 13.53 1.74 13.72
C ASP A 96 14.58 0.68 13.39
N ILE A 97 14.17 -0.59 13.28
CA ILE A 97 15.06 -1.68 12.85
C ILE A 97 15.62 -1.40 11.45
N CYS A 98 14.78 -0.95 10.51
CA CYS A 98 15.25 -0.64 9.17
C CYS A 98 16.27 0.51 9.15
N MET A 99 16.15 1.49 10.05
CA MET A 99 17.13 2.56 10.21
C MET A 99 18.44 2.05 10.80
N ASP A 100 18.38 1.28 11.89
CA ASP A 100 19.55 0.74 12.59
C ASP A 100 20.41 -0.15 11.68
N PHE A 101 19.78 -0.89 10.79
CA PHE A 101 20.45 -1.83 9.88
C PHE A 101 20.57 -1.33 8.44
N ASN A 102 20.24 -0.06 8.16
CA ASN A 102 20.30 0.54 6.83
C ASN A 102 19.55 -0.27 5.76
N ILE A 103 18.36 -0.74 6.09
CA ILE A 103 17.49 -1.51 5.21
C ILE A 103 16.64 -0.55 4.38
N PRO A 104 16.75 -0.53 3.06
CA PRO A 104 15.89 0.30 2.23
C PRO A 104 14.45 -0.20 2.25
N VAL A 105 13.51 0.73 2.39
CA VAL A 105 12.09 0.45 2.47
C VAL A 105 11.35 1.06 1.28
N CYS A 106 10.48 0.26 0.64
CA CYS A 106 9.45 0.71 -0.27
C CYS A 106 8.11 0.75 0.47
N LEU A 107 7.53 1.93 0.63
CA LEU A 107 6.25 2.14 1.32
C LEU A 107 5.10 2.12 0.32
N ASP A 108 4.20 1.15 0.46
CA ASP A 108 2.99 1.03 -0.37
C ASP A 108 1.81 1.79 0.24
N LEU A 109 1.38 2.85 -0.40
CA LEU A 109 0.22 3.66 -0.04
C LEU A 109 -1.01 3.36 -0.94
N ALA A 110 -1.12 2.16 -1.52
CA ALA A 110 -2.24 1.83 -2.42
C ALA A 110 -3.61 2.00 -1.74
N TYR A 111 -3.71 1.74 -0.45
CA TYR A 111 -4.94 1.89 0.32
C TYR A 111 -5.09 3.25 1.01
N TRP A 112 -4.09 4.09 0.99
CA TRP A 112 -4.14 5.39 1.66
C TRP A 112 -5.33 6.24 1.22
N GLY A 113 -5.65 6.27 -0.09
CA GLY A 113 -6.78 7.03 -0.65
C GLY A 113 -8.17 6.55 -0.19
N ILE A 114 -8.28 5.35 0.40
CA ILE A 114 -9.53 4.76 0.90
C ILE A 114 -9.51 4.49 2.41
N ALA A 115 -8.50 5.01 3.10
CA ALA A 115 -8.31 4.84 4.53
C ALA A 115 -8.53 6.14 5.31
N LYS A 116 -8.70 6.01 6.63
CA LYS A 116 -8.62 7.06 7.65
C LYS A 116 -7.55 6.69 8.68
N ASN A 117 -7.26 7.58 9.62
CA ASN A 117 -6.35 7.34 10.76
C ASN A 117 -4.92 6.91 10.35
N VAL A 118 -4.50 7.25 9.12
CA VAL A 118 -3.15 6.97 8.62
C VAL A 118 -2.35 8.27 8.65
N HIS A 119 -1.54 8.45 9.67
CA HIS A 119 -0.71 9.63 9.86
C HIS A 119 0.77 9.22 9.78
N LEU A 120 1.44 9.66 8.73
CA LEU A 120 2.83 9.32 8.44
C LEU A 120 3.69 10.58 8.52
N ASP A 121 4.83 10.45 9.17
CA ASP A 121 5.89 11.43 9.18
C ASP A 121 7.15 10.78 8.57
N LEU A 122 7.33 10.99 7.26
CA LEU A 122 8.41 10.37 6.49
C LEU A 122 9.79 10.92 6.85
N ASP A 123 9.85 12.07 7.54
CA ASP A 123 11.11 12.64 8.01
C ASP A 123 11.74 11.83 9.14
N LYS A 124 10.89 11.15 9.91
CA LYS A 124 11.35 10.24 10.95
C LYS A 124 12.04 8.98 10.41
N TYR A 125 11.77 8.61 9.15
CA TYR A 125 12.16 7.32 8.60
C TYR A 125 12.99 7.46 7.32
N PRO A 126 14.25 7.90 7.39
CA PRO A 126 15.15 8.01 6.23
C PRO A 126 15.44 6.67 5.54
N CYS A 127 15.13 5.52 6.18
CA CYS A 127 15.14 4.20 5.55
C CYS A 127 14.11 4.04 4.44
N ILE A 128 12.98 4.80 4.47
CA ILE A 128 12.01 4.82 3.38
C ILE A 128 12.62 5.54 2.19
N LYS A 129 12.97 4.79 1.15
CA LYS A 129 13.62 5.28 -0.06
C LYS A 129 12.64 5.54 -1.19
N GLU A 130 11.58 4.76 -1.25
CA GLU A 130 10.53 4.84 -2.26
C GLU A 130 9.15 4.82 -1.60
N VAL A 131 8.27 5.68 -2.06
CA VAL A 131 6.85 5.72 -1.67
C VAL A 131 6.04 5.56 -2.95
N THR A 132 5.05 4.67 -2.94
CA THR A 132 4.18 4.49 -4.11
C THR A 132 2.72 4.53 -3.72
N CYS A 133 1.89 5.14 -4.57
CA CYS A 133 0.45 5.20 -4.38
C CYS A 133 -0.29 4.89 -5.68
N SER A 134 -1.58 4.57 -5.57
CA SER A 134 -2.43 4.22 -6.71
C SER A 134 -3.81 4.82 -6.57
N LEU A 135 -4.39 5.27 -7.68
CA LEU A 135 -5.77 5.72 -7.76
C LEU A 135 -6.77 4.61 -8.09
N SER A 136 -6.29 3.37 -8.33
CA SER A 136 -7.15 2.23 -8.66
C SER A 136 -8.09 1.80 -7.53
N LYS A 137 -7.73 2.12 -6.27
CA LYS A 137 -8.54 1.77 -5.10
C LYS A 137 -9.58 2.84 -4.77
N PRO A 138 -9.23 4.14 -4.68
CA PRO A 138 -10.23 5.17 -4.42
C PRO A 138 -11.20 5.37 -5.59
N PHE A 139 -10.80 5.06 -6.81
CA PHE A 139 -11.64 5.26 -7.98
C PHE A 139 -11.73 3.98 -8.81
N HIS A 140 -12.81 3.24 -8.62
CA HIS A 140 -13.05 1.97 -9.32
C HIS A 140 -12.96 2.09 -10.85
N THR A 141 -13.37 3.24 -11.41
CA THR A 141 -13.24 3.51 -12.84
C THR A 141 -11.79 3.55 -13.31
N LEU A 142 -10.83 3.78 -12.41
CA LEU A 142 -9.40 3.82 -12.72
C LEU A 142 -8.70 2.45 -12.56
N GLU A 143 -9.41 1.42 -12.12
CA GLU A 143 -8.83 0.09 -11.89
C GLU A 143 -8.12 -0.46 -13.14
N ASN A 144 -8.76 -0.34 -14.30
CA ASN A 144 -8.22 -0.81 -15.58
C ASN A 144 -7.28 0.19 -16.26
N HIS A 145 -7.22 1.42 -15.80
CA HIS A 145 -6.35 2.47 -16.36
C HIS A 145 -4.95 2.46 -15.78
N ARG A 146 -4.72 1.71 -14.70
CA ARG A 146 -3.41 1.54 -14.08
C ARG A 146 -2.72 2.87 -13.80
N VAL A 147 -3.29 3.67 -12.91
CA VAL A 147 -2.78 4.99 -12.51
C VAL A 147 -2.11 4.89 -11.15
N GLY A 148 -0.83 5.16 -11.11
CA GLY A 148 -0.03 5.24 -9.89
C GLY A 148 1.03 6.32 -9.99
N VAL A 149 1.64 6.61 -8.85
CA VAL A 149 2.75 7.55 -8.72
C VAL A 149 3.78 6.93 -7.78
N ARG A 150 5.06 7.08 -8.14
CA ARG A 150 6.21 6.76 -7.30
C ARG A 150 6.90 8.06 -6.90
N PHE A 151 7.31 8.15 -5.65
CA PHE A 151 8.14 9.20 -5.10
C PHE A 151 9.44 8.58 -4.62
N THR A 152 10.61 9.15 -4.97
CA THR A 152 11.91 8.66 -4.52
C THR A 152 12.77 9.79 -3.96
N ARG A 153 13.58 9.47 -2.93
CA ARG A 153 14.51 10.44 -2.33
C ARG A 153 15.69 10.74 -3.24
N GLU A 154 16.09 9.77 -4.03
CA GLU A 154 17.21 9.87 -4.97
C GLU A 154 16.72 9.50 -6.37
N TYR A 155 17.40 10.01 -7.39
CA TYR A 155 17.10 9.62 -8.77
C TYR A 155 17.28 8.10 -8.94
N ALA A 156 16.26 7.44 -9.45
CA ALA A 156 16.23 5.98 -9.42
C ALA A 156 17.02 5.31 -10.55
N ASP A 157 17.31 6.02 -11.66
CA ASP A 157 18.02 5.51 -12.84
C ASP A 157 17.53 4.12 -13.28
N ASP A 158 16.22 3.98 -13.45
CA ASP A 158 15.56 2.73 -13.82
C ASP A 158 14.57 2.92 -14.98
N GLY A 159 13.90 1.83 -15.37
CA GLY A 159 12.95 1.86 -16.47
C GLY A 159 11.75 2.78 -16.23
N ILE A 160 11.35 3.02 -14.97
CA ILE A 160 10.28 3.97 -14.66
C ILE A 160 10.75 5.41 -14.92
N SER A 161 11.89 5.80 -14.35
CA SER A 161 12.46 7.15 -14.54
C SER A 161 12.74 7.43 -16.00
N MET A 162 13.36 6.49 -16.71
CA MET A 162 13.66 6.62 -18.15
C MET A 162 12.39 6.86 -18.97
N LEU A 163 11.32 6.09 -18.76
CA LEU A 163 10.06 6.28 -19.48
C LEU A 163 9.40 7.62 -19.16
N ASN A 164 9.56 8.12 -17.94
CA ASN A 164 9.06 9.42 -17.52
C ASN A 164 9.84 10.57 -18.21
N GLU A 165 11.16 10.46 -18.28
CA GLU A 165 12.02 11.47 -18.91
C GLU A 165 11.78 11.62 -20.43
N VAL A 166 11.58 10.50 -21.13
CA VAL A 166 11.32 10.51 -22.57
C VAL A 166 9.84 10.65 -22.91
N ASP A 167 8.99 10.90 -21.91
CA ASP A 167 7.55 11.16 -22.05
C ASP A 167 6.77 9.99 -22.73
N MET A 168 7.19 8.76 -22.46
CA MET A 168 6.62 7.51 -23.01
C MET A 168 5.66 6.82 -22.03
N GLN A 169 4.81 7.59 -21.35
CA GLN A 169 3.77 7.06 -20.47
C GLN A 169 2.40 7.07 -21.15
N ASN A 170 1.45 6.37 -20.52
CA ASN A 170 0.05 6.43 -20.92
C ASN A 170 -0.58 7.78 -20.52
N LYS A 171 -0.47 8.78 -21.40
CA LYS A 171 -0.98 10.14 -21.16
C LYS A 171 -2.49 10.20 -20.95
N TYR A 172 -3.24 9.31 -21.55
CA TYR A 172 -4.69 9.23 -21.33
C TYR A 172 -4.98 8.88 -19.87
N SER A 173 -4.36 7.82 -19.35
CA SER A 173 -4.51 7.40 -17.95
C SER A 173 -3.99 8.47 -16.99
N MET A 174 -2.87 9.12 -17.31
CA MET A 174 -2.34 10.24 -16.52
C MET A 174 -3.34 11.40 -16.44
N SER A 175 -3.90 11.82 -17.59
CA SER A 175 -4.88 12.92 -17.67
C SER A 175 -6.14 12.60 -16.87
N LEU A 176 -6.60 11.35 -16.95
CA LEU A 176 -7.75 10.87 -16.18
C LEU A 176 -7.45 10.88 -14.67
N GLY A 177 -6.29 10.36 -14.27
CA GLY A 177 -5.83 10.40 -12.87
C GLY A 177 -5.75 11.83 -12.33
N LEU A 178 -5.15 12.75 -13.09
CA LEU A 178 -5.07 14.17 -12.73
C LEU A 178 -6.46 14.82 -12.60
N HIS A 179 -7.40 14.46 -13.46
CA HIS A 179 -8.79 14.92 -13.35
C HIS A 179 -9.40 14.52 -12.01
N TYR A 180 -9.26 13.25 -11.59
CA TYR A 180 -9.79 12.79 -10.31
C TYR A 180 -9.09 13.49 -9.13
N MET A 181 -7.77 13.60 -9.15
CA MET A 181 -7.02 14.25 -8.07
C MET A 181 -7.39 15.74 -7.90
N LYS A 182 -7.78 16.43 -8.97
CA LYS A 182 -8.22 17.84 -8.90
C LYS A 182 -9.64 18.01 -8.39
N ASN A 183 -10.50 17.01 -8.53
CA ASN A 183 -11.93 17.14 -8.27
C ASN A 183 -12.38 16.43 -6.98
N PHE A 184 -11.54 15.59 -6.38
CA PHE A 184 -11.88 14.82 -5.18
C PHE A 184 -10.81 15.01 -4.12
N SER A 185 -11.25 15.19 -2.87
CA SER A 185 -10.37 15.26 -1.71
C SER A 185 -9.71 13.91 -1.44
N PRO A 186 -8.57 13.86 -0.77
CA PRO A 186 -7.99 12.60 -0.30
C PRO A 186 -8.91 11.83 0.64
N ASP A 187 -9.83 12.50 1.34
CA ASP A 187 -10.77 11.91 2.31
C ASP A 187 -12.12 11.50 1.69
N TYR A 188 -12.32 11.80 0.38
CA TYR A 188 -13.59 11.60 -0.35
C TYR A 188 -14.22 10.22 -0.12
N MET A 189 -13.43 9.15 -0.10
CA MET A 189 -13.98 7.79 0.03
C MET A 189 -14.57 7.55 1.42
N TRP A 190 -13.94 8.08 2.47
CA TRP A 190 -14.48 8.00 3.82
C TRP A 190 -15.65 8.95 4.04
N GLU A 191 -15.58 10.17 3.50
CA GLU A 191 -16.69 11.13 3.56
C GLU A 191 -17.96 10.55 2.92
N LYS A 192 -17.81 9.80 1.84
CA LYS A 192 -18.93 9.25 1.08
C LYS A 192 -19.43 7.91 1.60
N TYR A 193 -18.54 7.03 2.05
CA TYR A 193 -18.88 5.63 2.31
C TYR A 193 -18.68 5.17 3.75
N GLY A 194 -18.17 6.02 4.64
CA GLY A 194 -17.83 5.66 6.00
C GLY A 194 -19.01 5.14 6.81
N ASP A 195 -20.15 5.82 6.76
CA ASP A 195 -21.35 5.39 7.46
C ASP A 195 -21.90 4.07 6.90
N THR A 196 -21.89 3.93 5.57
CA THR A 196 -22.31 2.69 4.91
C THR A 196 -21.36 1.53 5.26
N HIS A 197 -20.05 1.78 5.31
CA HIS A 197 -19.06 0.79 5.74
C HIS A 197 -19.35 0.30 7.17
N TYR A 198 -19.58 1.22 8.12
CA TYR A 198 -19.93 0.87 9.49
C TYR A 198 -21.20 0.03 9.57
N THR A 199 -22.26 0.44 8.84
CA THR A 199 -23.54 -0.29 8.80
C THR A 199 -23.35 -1.71 8.25
N VAL A 200 -22.63 -1.86 7.13
CA VAL A 200 -22.40 -3.18 6.51
C VAL A 200 -21.56 -4.07 7.43
N CYS A 201 -20.52 -3.56 8.04
CA CYS A 201 -19.72 -4.34 9.00
C CYS A 201 -20.57 -4.82 10.18
N THR A 202 -21.44 -3.96 10.72
CA THR A 202 -22.35 -4.32 11.82
C THR A 202 -23.34 -5.41 11.39
N GLU A 203 -23.94 -5.31 10.20
CA GLU A 203 -24.88 -6.30 9.68
C GLU A 203 -24.23 -7.66 9.39
N LEU A 204 -22.96 -7.66 8.99
CA LEU A 204 -22.19 -8.89 8.73
C LEU A 204 -21.53 -9.45 9.99
N ASP A 205 -21.65 -8.76 11.14
CA ASP A 205 -20.99 -9.13 12.40
C ASP A 205 -19.47 -9.27 12.24
N ILE A 206 -18.84 -8.27 11.59
CA ILE A 206 -17.42 -8.20 11.37
C ILE A 206 -16.83 -6.88 11.93
N PHE A 207 -15.55 -6.90 12.30
CA PHE A 207 -14.86 -5.74 12.84
C PHE A 207 -14.64 -4.67 11.76
N VAL A 208 -14.91 -3.43 12.13
CA VAL A 208 -14.64 -2.24 11.31
C VAL A 208 -13.13 -2.03 11.20
N THR A 209 -12.64 -1.67 10.02
CA THR A 209 -11.24 -1.29 9.78
C THR A 209 -11.13 0.20 9.42
N ASP A 210 -9.92 0.72 9.36
CA ASP A 210 -9.66 2.07 8.86
C ASP A 210 -9.72 2.16 7.32
N THR A 211 -9.88 1.04 6.62
CA THR A 211 -9.99 0.97 5.16
C THR A 211 -11.43 0.67 4.76
N VAL A 212 -12.06 1.59 4.01
CA VAL A 212 -13.51 1.59 3.77
C VAL A 212 -14.06 0.40 2.98
N ILE A 213 -13.21 -0.39 2.29
CA ILE A 213 -13.66 -1.46 1.39
C ILE A 213 -13.66 -2.86 2.01
N PHE A 214 -13.21 -3.02 3.25
CA PHE A 214 -13.25 -4.32 3.92
C PHE A 214 -13.36 -4.20 5.45
N GLY A 215 -13.79 -5.29 6.06
CA GLY A 215 -13.77 -5.51 7.51
C GLY A 215 -13.10 -6.83 7.83
N ILE A 216 -12.94 -7.14 9.11
CA ILE A 216 -12.27 -8.33 9.61
C ILE A 216 -13.26 -9.24 10.33
N SER A 217 -13.35 -10.50 9.90
CA SER A 217 -14.04 -11.56 10.61
C SER A 217 -13.05 -12.39 11.42
N GLN A 218 -13.47 -12.81 12.61
CA GLN A 218 -12.75 -13.82 13.41
C GLN A 218 -13.50 -15.16 13.46
N ASP A 219 -14.56 -15.30 12.65
CA ASP A 219 -15.36 -16.50 12.57
C ASP A 219 -14.69 -17.55 11.67
N ASP A 220 -14.64 -18.79 12.11
CA ASP A 220 -14.07 -19.92 11.36
C ASP A 220 -14.77 -20.17 10.02
N LYS A 221 -16.06 -19.77 9.88
CA LYS A 221 -16.77 -19.84 8.60
C LYS A 221 -16.13 -19.03 7.49
N ASP A 222 -15.37 -17.99 7.85
CA ASP A 222 -14.72 -17.04 6.93
C ASP A 222 -13.23 -17.34 6.71
N LYS A 223 -12.75 -18.51 7.19
CA LYS A 223 -11.35 -18.93 7.18
C LYS A 223 -10.74 -18.97 5.76
N GLU A 224 -11.53 -19.13 4.73
CA GLU A 224 -11.07 -19.07 3.34
C GLU A 224 -10.49 -17.68 2.96
N PHE A 225 -10.86 -16.62 3.68
CA PHE A 225 -10.38 -15.25 3.50
C PHE A 225 -9.15 -14.92 4.35
N ASN A 226 -8.63 -15.89 5.11
CA ASN A 226 -7.41 -15.72 5.90
C ASN A 226 -6.18 -15.61 4.99
N ARG A 227 -5.29 -14.69 5.33
CA ARG A 227 -4.06 -14.41 4.56
C ARG A 227 -2.78 -14.84 5.24
N GLY A 228 -2.89 -15.62 6.31
CA GLY A 228 -1.77 -16.17 7.04
C GLY A 228 -1.55 -15.51 8.41
N ILE A 229 -2.45 -14.63 8.85
CA ILE A 229 -2.48 -14.08 10.21
C ILE A 229 -3.60 -14.78 10.99
N ASP A 230 -3.27 -15.29 12.15
CA ASP A 230 -4.21 -16.07 12.98
C ASP A 230 -5.54 -15.35 13.19
N ASN A 231 -6.65 -16.05 12.88
CA ASN A 231 -8.04 -15.59 13.05
C ASN A 231 -8.37 -14.23 12.39
N ASN A 232 -7.54 -13.76 11.45
CA ASN A 232 -7.77 -12.51 10.76
C ASN A 232 -8.28 -12.75 9.34
N ASN A 233 -9.59 -12.87 9.16
CA ASN A 233 -10.23 -13.16 7.88
C ASN A 233 -10.70 -11.85 7.25
N ARG A 234 -10.05 -11.39 6.19
CA ARG A 234 -10.34 -10.12 5.55
C ARG A 234 -11.51 -10.21 4.57
N ILE A 235 -12.67 -9.68 4.97
CA ILE A 235 -13.90 -9.69 4.17
C ILE A 235 -13.98 -8.43 3.30
N CYS A 236 -13.99 -8.61 1.98
CA CYS A 236 -14.18 -7.50 1.04
C CYS A 236 -15.66 -7.14 0.95
N ILE A 237 -16.02 -5.91 1.37
CA ILE A 237 -17.42 -5.43 1.38
C ILE A 237 -17.72 -4.44 0.24
N SER A 238 -16.81 -4.26 -0.69
CA SER A 238 -16.97 -3.29 -1.80
C SER A 238 -18.23 -3.55 -2.65
N GLN A 239 -18.68 -4.79 -2.77
CA GLN A 239 -19.91 -5.13 -3.49
C GLN A 239 -21.16 -4.64 -2.75
N TYR A 240 -21.17 -4.78 -1.42
CA TYR A 240 -22.28 -4.28 -0.57
C TYR A 240 -22.39 -2.76 -0.65
N LEU A 241 -21.25 -2.05 -0.66
CA LEU A 241 -21.20 -0.60 -0.82
C LEU A 241 -21.81 -0.15 -2.16
N LYS A 242 -21.50 -0.85 -3.25
CA LYS A 242 -22.06 -0.54 -4.59
C LYS A 242 -23.56 -0.74 -4.68
N HIS A 243 -24.10 -1.78 -4.07
CA HIS A 243 -25.53 -2.07 -4.13
C HIS A 243 -26.37 -1.04 -3.39
N ARG A 244 -25.93 -0.56 -2.23
CA ARG A 244 -26.69 0.41 -1.42
C ARG A 244 -26.80 1.78 -2.07
N ILE A 245 -25.78 2.25 -2.76
CA ILE A 245 -25.79 3.55 -3.45
C ILE A 245 -26.80 3.62 -4.58
N ARG A 246 -27.16 2.50 -5.19
CA ARG A 246 -28.17 2.46 -6.27
C ARG A 246 -29.60 2.63 -5.76
N TYR A 247 -29.84 2.50 -4.46
CA TYR A 247 -31.16 2.64 -3.86
C TYR A 247 -31.37 3.99 -3.19
N ASP A 248 -30.30 4.75 -2.93
CA ASP A 248 -30.35 6.07 -2.29
C ASP A 248 -30.25 7.23 -3.29
N SER A 249 -30.19 6.94 -4.60
CA SER A 249 -30.18 7.92 -5.70
C SER A 249 -31.47 7.83 -6.53
#